data_e1ebfd368a34abc0d4759efb8596f5f8
#
_entry.id   e1ebfd368a34abc0d4759efb8596f5f8
#
_cell.length_a   1.000
_cell.length_b   1.000
_cell.length_c   1.000
_cell.angle_alpha   90.00
_cell.angle_beta   90.00
_cell.angle_gamma   90.00
#
_symmetry.space_group_name_H-M   'P 1'
#
loop_
_entity.id
_entity.type
_entity.pdbx_description
1 polymer ?
#
loop_
_entity_poly.entity_id
_entity_poly.type
_entity_poly.pdbx_seq_one_letter_code
_entity_poly.pdbx_strand_id
1 'polypeptide(L)'
;MSSPFRLAKFVAGPLLLLLVLCVPAARAEQVKNLKPQGYVNDFAGVLSAQAKEKLTALCAEVDQKAKAQIAIVTVSSLEGEPVEQYSFDLATQWGVGPKQKDRGVLILVAPNDHKYWTQVGYGLESILPDGKVGGFGREAVPLLRQNDYTGALLLITQRVAAVIADDQRVTLETLSGVPTPAPESDNSPAPFGNLVRVLIFALFIFFPLIGFLLRLFFGFGGPARSRRGGGMWMGGPWYGGSSMGGGGSWGGGGGGGFGGFGGGSFGGGGAGGSW
;
A
#
# COMPACT_ATOMS: atom_id res chain seq x y z
N MET A 1 -15.03 -61.72 -36.64
CA MET A 1 -14.42 -61.41 -35.32
C MET A 1 -13.91 -60.01 -35.39
N SER A 2 -14.70 -59.05 -34.94
CA SER A 2 -14.41 -57.59 -34.89
C SER A 2 -13.68 -57.27 -33.61
N SER A 3 -12.46 -56.75 -33.72
CA SER A 3 -11.53 -56.46 -32.64
C SER A 3 -12.07 -55.35 -31.67
N PRO A 4 -12.15 -55.61 -30.36
CA PRO A 4 -12.65 -54.63 -29.38
C PRO A 4 -11.69 -53.46 -29.14
N PHE A 5 -10.51 -53.44 -29.73
CA PHE A 5 -9.47 -52.42 -29.49
C PHE A 5 -9.71 -51.07 -30.21
N ARG A 6 -10.67 -50.97 -31.12
CA ARG A 6 -10.93 -49.69 -31.82
C ARG A 6 -11.91 -48.75 -31.09
N LEU A 7 -12.77 -49.28 -30.21
CA LEU A 7 -13.70 -48.45 -29.47
C LEU A 7 -13.03 -47.70 -28.29
N ALA A 8 -12.00 -48.29 -27.67
CA ALA A 8 -11.32 -47.66 -26.50
C ALA A 8 -10.59 -46.36 -26.83
N LYS A 9 -10.12 -46.22 -28.11
CA LYS A 9 -9.41 -45.00 -28.56
C LYS A 9 -10.33 -43.79 -28.79
N PHE A 10 -11.62 -44.02 -29.08
CA PHE A 10 -12.59 -42.95 -29.34
C PHE A 10 -13.20 -42.34 -28.07
N VAL A 11 -13.17 -43.07 -26.96
CA VAL A 11 -13.74 -42.60 -25.68
C VAL A 11 -12.68 -41.90 -24.82
N ALA A 12 -11.42 -42.27 -24.94
CA ALA A 12 -10.33 -41.69 -24.15
C ALA A 12 -10.02 -40.21 -24.53
N GLY A 13 -10.21 -39.84 -25.80
CA GLY A 13 -9.99 -38.46 -26.26
C GLY A 13 -10.94 -37.42 -25.64
N PRO A 14 -12.25 -37.62 -25.73
CA PRO A 14 -13.21 -36.64 -25.13
C PRO A 14 -13.19 -36.64 -23.60
N LEU A 15 -12.82 -37.76 -22.95
CA LEU A 15 -12.70 -37.82 -21.49
C LEU A 15 -11.49 -37.02 -20.99
N LEU A 16 -10.36 -37.07 -21.75
CA LEU A 16 -9.18 -36.26 -21.45
C LEU A 16 -9.45 -34.76 -21.67
N LEU A 17 -10.22 -34.40 -22.69
CA LEU A 17 -10.62 -33.05 -22.99
C LEU A 17 -11.56 -32.46 -21.91
N LEU A 18 -12.44 -33.30 -21.36
CA LEU A 18 -13.36 -32.89 -20.28
C LEU A 18 -12.64 -32.65 -18.94
N LEU A 19 -11.55 -33.40 -18.70
CA LEU A 19 -10.75 -33.24 -17.49
C LEU A 19 -9.94 -31.90 -17.48
N VAL A 20 -9.54 -31.42 -18.67
CA VAL A 20 -8.80 -30.14 -18.82
C VAL A 20 -9.74 -28.93 -18.62
N LEU A 21 -11.05 -29.07 -18.86
CA LEU A 21 -12.04 -28.00 -18.68
C LEU A 21 -12.47 -27.79 -17.22
N CYS A 22 -12.05 -28.63 -16.29
CA CYS A 22 -12.39 -28.55 -14.87
C CYS A 22 -11.29 -27.89 -14.02
N VAL A 23 -10.44 -27.02 -14.63
CA VAL A 23 -9.58 -26.12 -13.87
C VAL A 23 -10.52 -25.10 -13.22
N PRO A 24 -10.64 -25.04 -11.87
CA PRO A 24 -11.38 -23.96 -11.23
C PRO A 24 -10.72 -22.68 -11.68
N ALA A 25 -11.44 -21.87 -12.46
CA ALA A 25 -11.02 -20.49 -12.73
C ALA A 25 -10.93 -19.84 -11.35
N ALA A 26 -9.71 -19.54 -10.93
CA ALA A 26 -9.49 -18.70 -9.76
C ALA A 26 -10.25 -17.40 -10.04
N ARG A 27 -11.44 -17.28 -9.44
CA ARG A 27 -12.24 -16.07 -9.54
C ARG A 27 -11.48 -15.03 -8.75
N ALA A 28 -10.93 -14.10 -9.46
CA ALA A 28 -10.40 -12.90 -8.89
C ALA A 28 -11.49 -12.14 -8.12
N GLU A 29 -11.14 -11.56 -7.01
CA GLU A 29 -12.08 -10.87 -6.11
C GLU A 29 -12.07 -9.39 -6.42
N GLN A 30 -13.08 -8.93 -7.18
CA GLN A 30 -13.25 -7.50 -7.43
C GLN A 30 -13.56 -6.76 -6.12
N VAL A 31 -12.88 -5.61 -5.90
CA VAL A 31 -13.07 -4.74 -4.72
C VAL A 31 -14.54 -4.54 -4.37
N LYS A 32 -15.40 -4.32 -5.37
CA LYS A 32 -16.83 -4.06 -5.20
C LYS A 32 -17.61 -5.18 -4.51
N ASN A 33 -17.12 -6.41 -4.56
CA ASN A 33 -17.79 -7.59 -4.00
C ASN A 33 -17.29 -7.92 -2.59
N LEU A 34 -16.19 -7.34 -2.16
CA LEU A 34 -15.61 -7.59 -0.85
C LEU A 34 -16.34 -6.82 0.23
N LYS A 35 -16.81 -7.55 1.24
CA LYS A 35 -17.45 -6.95 2.42
C LYS A 35 -16.59 -7.22 3.65
N PRO A 36 -16.40 -6.22 4.52
CA PRO A 36 -15.64 -6.42 5.75
C PRO A 36 -16.38 -7.38 6.68
N GLN A 37 -15.67 -8.40 7.15
CA GLN A 37 -16.17 -9.40 8.12
C GLN A 37 -15.67 -9.09 9.54
N GLY A 38 -14.67 -8.22 9.66
CA GLY A 38 -14.00 -7.87 10.90
C GLY A 38 -12.77 -7.02 10.63
N TYR A 39 -11.92 -6.92 11.61
CA TYR A 39 -10.61 -6.27 11.41
C TYR A 39 -9.69 -7.08 10.49
N VAL A 40 -9.84 -8.42 10.49
CA VAL A 40 -9.04 -9.35 9.67
C VAL A 40 -9.91 -10.04 8.65
N ASN A 41 -9.62 -9.82 7.38
CA ASN A 41 -10.39 -10.29 6.23
C ASN A 41 -9.47 -11.11 5.31
N ASP A 42 -9.43 -12.41 5.54
CA ASP A 42 -8.54 -13.34 4.85
C ASP A 42 -9.26 -14.04 3.70
N PHE A 43 -9.42 -13.35 2.58
CA PHE A 43 -10.05 -13.92 1.39
C PHE A 43 -9.12 -14.86 0.62
N ALA A 44 -7.81 -14.66 0.74
CA ALA A 44 -6.82 -15.58 0.14
C ALA A 44 -6.67 -16.91 0.91
N GLY A 45 -7.17 -16.98 2.15
CA GLY A 45 -7.07 -18.19 2.97
C GLY A 45 -5.64 -18.53 3.41
N VAL A 46 -4.77 -17.54 3.55
CA VAL A 46 -3.36 -17.73 3.86
C VAL A 46 -3.00 -17.56 5.35
N LEU A 47 -3.98 -17.18 6.17
CA LEU A 47 -3.77 -17.00 7.60
C LEU A 47 -4.30 -18.18 8.41
N SER A 48 -3.52 -18.60 9.42
CA SER A 48 -4.00 -19.59 10.39
C SER A 48 -5.09 -18.98 11.30
N ALA A 49 -5.95 -19.84 11.88
CA ALA A 49 -6.98 -19.38 12.82
C ALA A 49 -6.37 -18.62 14.01
N GLN A 50 -5.26 -19.12 14.55
CA GLN A 50 -4.54 -18.48 15.65
C GLN A 50 -3.98 -17.10 15.26
N ALA A 51 -3.50 -16.94 14.01
CA ALA A 51 -3.04 -15.66 13.49
C ALA A 51 -4.17 -14.64 13.41
N LYS A 52 -5.32 -15.06 12.87
CA LYS A 52 -6.53 -14.22 12.78
C LYS A 52 -6.98 -13.74 14.17
N GLU A 53 -6.96 -14.62 15.15
CA GLU A 53 -7.32 -14.29 16.53
C GLU A 53 -6.36 -13.24 17.13
N LYS A 54 -5.04 -13.45 17.03
CA LYS A 54 -4.04 -12.51 17.52
C LYS A 54 -4.12 -11.14 16.85
N LEU A 55 -4.24 -11.13 15.52
CA LEU A 55 -4.40 -9.89 14.75
C LEU A 55 -5.69 -9.16 15.10
N THR A 56 -6.80 -9.90 15.26
CA THR A 56 -8.09 -9.32 15.65
C THR A 56 -8.02 -8.71 17.04
N ALA A 57 -7.41 -9.39 18.00
CA ALA A 57 -7.24 -8.88 19.36
C ALA A 57 -6.42 -7.57 19.38
N LEU A 58 -5.31 -7.52 18.63
CA LEU A 58 -4.48 -6.32 18.52
C LEU A 58 -5.24 -5.16 17.86
N CYS A 59 -5.93 -5.40 16.74
CA CYS A 59 -6.71 -4.37 16.05
C CYS A 59 -7.86 -3.85 16.92
N ALA A 60 -8.55 -4.74 17.64
CA ALA A 60 -9.61 -4.36 18.57
C ALA A 60 -9.08 -3.49 19.73
N GLU A 61 -7.92 -3.84 20.28
CA GLU A 61 -7.29 -3.05 21.33
C GLU A 61 -6.88 -1.65 20.85
N VAL A 62 -6.32 -1.54 19.63
CA VAL A 62 -6.00 -0.26 19.00
C VAL A 62 -7.25 0.59 18.82
N ASP A 63 -8.36 0.00 18.34
CA ASP A 63 -9.61 0.74 18.17
C ASP A 63 -10.17 1.24 19.52
N GLN A 64 -10.16 0.38 20.53
CA GLN A 64 -10.69 0.73 21.85
C GLN A 64 -9.84 1.77 22.58
N LYS A 65 -8.51 1.58 22.63
CA LYS A 65 -7.60 2.41 23.45
C LYS A 65 -7.05 3.62 22.68
N ALA A 66 -6.66 3.43 21.41
CA ALA A 66 -6.00 4.46 20.62
C ALA A 66 -6.93 5.16 19.61
N LYS A 67 -8.20 4.78 19.53
CA LYS A 67 -9.20 5.39 18.65
C LYS A 67 -8.74 5.46 17.19
N ALA A 68 -8.13 4.40 16.73
CA ALA A 68 -7.72 4.18 15.34
C ALA A 68 -8.12 2.76 14.89
N GLN A 69 -8.47 2.58 13.63
CA GLN A 69 -8.90 1.30 13.11
C GLN A 69 -7.88 0.74 12.12
N ILE A 70 -7.51 -0.51 12.31
CA ILE A 70 -6.62 -1.22 11.39
C ILE A 70 -7.44 -2.34 10.73
N ALA A 71 -7.51 -2.32 9.40
CA ALA A 71 -8.07 -3.39 8.59
C ALA A 71 -6.94 -4.19 7.94
N ILE A 72 -6.98 -5.50 8.10
CA ILE A 72 -6.03 -6.42 7.48
C ILE A 72 -6.77 -7.21 6.42
N VAL A 73 -6.25 -7.21 5.21
CA VAL A 73 -6.90 -7.85 4.06
C VAL A 73 -5.89 -8.70 3.30
N THR A 74 -6.27 -9.93 3.01
CA THR A 74 -5.55 -10.75 2.04
C THR A 74 -6.50 -11.07 0.89
N VAL A 75 -6.04 -10.89 -0.35
CA VAL A 75 -6.77 -11.26 -1.57
C VAL A 75 -5.90 -12.16 -2.41
N SER A 76 -6.49 -13.11 -3.12
CA SER A 76 -5.69 -14.05 -3.93
C SER A 76 -4.94 -13.32 -5.05
N SER A 77 -5.60 -12.38 -5.74
CA SER A 77 -5.03 -11.58 -6.82
C SER A 77 -5.71 -10.21 -6.93
N LEU A 78 -4.98 -9.24 -7.48
CA LEU A 78 -5.44 -7.88 -7.78
C LEU A 78 -6.03 -7.75 -9.20
N GLU A 79 -6.09 -8.83 -9.99
CA GLU A 79 -6.58 -8.84 -11.39
C GLU A 79 -5.82 -7.88 -12.33
N GLY A 80 -4.58 -7.55 -12.02
CA GLY A 80 -3.78 -6.61 -12.81
C GLY A 80 -3.99 -5.14 -12.42
N GLU A 81 -4.85 -4.86 -11.44
CA GLU A 81 -5.00 -3.52 -10.89
C GLU A 81 -3.75 -3.12 -10.10
N PRO A 82 -3.31 -1.84 -10.15
CA PRO A 82 -2.24 -1.35 -9.29
C PRO A 82 -2.60 -1.53 -7.82
N VAL A 83 -1.67 -2.04 -7.01
CA VAL A 83 -1.94 -2.35 -5.60
C VAL A 83 -2.31 -1.10 -4.79
N GLU A 84 -1.76 0.05 -5.15
CA GLU A 84 -2.10 1.35 -4.56
C GLU A 84 -3.57 1.68 -4.77
N GLN A 85 -4.03 1.60 -6.02
CA GLN A 85 -5.41 1.92 -6.39
C GLN A 85 -6.38 0.95 -5.75
N TYR A 86 -6.09 -0.35 -5.84
CA TYR A 86 -6.91 -1.39 -5.23
C TYR A 86 -7.08 -1.19 -3.72
N SER A 87 -5.97 -0.90 -3.01
CA SER A 87 -6.01 -0.67 -1.56
C SER A 87 -6.74 0.62 -1.18
N PHE A 88 -6.57 1.68 -1.98
CA PHE A 88 -7.28 2.95 -1.80
C PHE A 88 -8.78 2.79 -1.97
N ASP A 89 -9.21 2.14 -3.06
CA ASP A 89 -10.63 1.90 -3.35
C ASP A 89 -11.27 1.02 -2.26
N LEU A 90 -10.57 -0.01 -1.82
CA LEU A 90 -11.03 -0.89 -0.75
C LEU A 90 -11.14 -0.17 0.59
N ALA A 91 -10.13 0.60 0.98
CA ALA A 91 -10.12 1.37 2.20
C ALA A 91 -11.24 2.42 2.22
N THR A 92 -11.47 3.08 1.09
CA THR A 92 -12.52 4.08 0.91
C THR A 92 -13.91 3.44 0.93
N GLN A 93 -14.10 2.32 0.19
CA GLN A 93 -15.37 1.60 0.17
C GLN A 93 -15.77 1.09 1.55
N TRP A 94 -14.81 0.59 2.33
CA TRP A 94 -15.07 0.09 3.68
C TRP A 94 -15.13 1.22 4.72
N GLY A 95 -14.61 2.39 4.41
CA GLY A 95 -14.56 3.53 5.32
C GLY A 95 -13.74 3.22 6.58
N VAL A 96 -12.54 2.64 6.39
CA VAL A 96 -11.68 2.23 7.51
C VAL A 96 -11.26 3.45 8.33
N GLY A 97 -11.53 3.44 9.63
CA GLY A 97 -11.23 4.54 10.55
C GLY A 97 -12.47 5.24 11.08
N PRO A 98 -12.37 5.84 12.28
CA PRO A 98 -13.48 6.60 12.88
C PRO A 98 -13.83 7.80 12.03
N LYS A 99 -15.13 8.00 11.80
CA LYS A 99 -15.67 9.18 11.09
C LYS A 99 -15.17 10.48 11.77
N GLN A 100 -14.79 11.48 10.97
CA GLN A 100 -14.27 12.78 11.38
C GLN A 100 -12.83 12.79 11.95
N LYS A 101 -12.20 11.65 12.14
CA LYS A 101 -10.80 11.57 12.61
C LYS A 101 -9.87 10.98 11.57
N ASP A 102 -10.41 10.26 10.59
CA ASP A 102 -9.69 9.61 9.49
C ASP A 102 -8.46 8.79 9.93
N ARG A 103 -8.56 8.21 11.16
CA ARG A 103 -7.50 7.42 11.79
C ARG A 103 -7.66 5.95 11.40
N GLY A 104 -7.57 5.68 10.11
CA GLY A 104 -7.66 4.36 9.53
C GLY A 104 -6.36 3.90 8.90
N VAL A 105 -6.09 2.60 8.96
CA VAL A 105 -5.00 1.94 8.21
C VAL A 105 -5.56 0.68 7.58
N LEU A 106 -5.27 0.45 6.30
CA LEU A 106 -5.58 -0.81 5.63
C LEU A 106 -4.26 -1.45 5.19
N ILE A 107 -4.03 -2.69 5.62
CA ILE A 107 -2.85 -3.49 5.26
C ILE A 107 -3.32 -4.58 4.29
N LEU A 108 -2.87 -4.52 3.05
CA LEU A 108 -3.23 -5.43 1.96
C LEU A 108 -2.05 -6.32 1.58
N VAL A 109 -2.31 -7.61 1.40
CA VAL A 109 -1.37 -8.58 0.81
C VAL A 109 -2.07 -9.37 -0.27
N ALA A 110 -1.46 -9.45 -1.46
CA ALA A 110 -1.92 -10.23 -2.60
C ALA A 110 -0.88 -11.30 -2.95
N PRO A 111 -1.01 -12.52 -2.42
CA PRO A 111 0.00 -13.58 -2.56
C PRO A 111 0.34 -13.94 -4.01
N ASN A 112 -0.65 -14.10 -4.90
CA ASN A 112 -0.40 -14.51 -6.28
C ASN A 112 0.30 -13.42 -7.12
N ASP A 113 0.11 -12.14 -6.77
CA ASP A 113 0.75 -11.01 -7.44
C ASP A 113 2.08 -10.63 -6.78
N HIS A 114 2.43 -11.25 -5.64
CA HIS A 114 3.60 -10.90 -4.83
C HIS A 114 3.63 -9.40 -4.50
N LYS A 115 2.48 -8.84 -4.09
CA LYS A 115 2.33 -7.41 -3.79
C LYS A 115 1.73 -7.20 -2.41
N TYR A 116 2.22 -6.17 -1.74
CA TYR A 116 1.66 -5.68 -0.49
C TYR A 116 1.54 -4.16 -0.52
N TRP A 117 0.58 -3.63 0.25
CA TRP A 117 0.40 -2.20 0.41
C TRP A 117 -0.17 -1.89 1.79
N THR A 118 0.27 -0.80 2.38
CA THR A 118 -0.32 -0.25 3.60
C THR A 118 -0.84 1.13 3.29
N GLN A 119 -2.15 1.27 3.25
CA GLN A 119 -2.86 2.52 3.01
C GLN A 119 -3.09 3.23 4.34
N VAL A 120 -2.77 4.52 4.42
CA VAL A 120 -2.89 5.33 5.63
C VAL A 120 -3.94 6.42 5.43
N GLY A 121 -4.84 6.57 6.41
CA GLY A 121 -5.84 7.64 6.42
C GLY A 121 -5.25 8.98 6.87
N TYR A 122 -5.85 10.07 6.44
CA TYR A 122 -5.39 11.44 6.68
C TYR A 122 -5.03 11.74 8.15
N GLY A 123 -5.81 11.23 9.10
CA GLY A 123 -5.59 11.48 10.52
C GLY A 123 -4.36 10.79 11.11
N LEU A 124 -3.66 9.97 10.34
CA LEU A 124 -2.46 9.23 10.76
C LEU A 124 -1.21 9.58 9.94
N GLU A 125 -1.33 10.31 8.83
CA GLU A 125 -0.19 10.62 7.94
C GLU A 125 0.95 11.34 8.66
N SER A 126 0.65 12.18 9.65
CA SER A 126 1.67 12.90 10.41
C SER A 126 2.57 11.99 11.25
N ILE A 127 2.06 10.84 11.71
CA ILE A 127 2.79 9.88 12.56
C ILE A 127 3.20 8.62 11.81
N LEU A 128 2.53 8.31 10.71
CA LEU A 128 2.77 7.19 9.81
C LEU A 128 3.01 7.69 8.38
N PRO A 129 4.05 8.51 8.13
CA PRO A 129 4.38 8.93 6.78
C PRO A 129 4.84 7.74 5.93
N ASP A 130 4.71 7.84 4.60
CA ASP A 130 5.00 6.78 3.62
C ASP A 130 6.38 6.13 3.82
N GLY A 131 7.39 6.93 4.14
CA GLY A 131 8.75 6.44 4.40
C GLY A 131 8.82 5.46 5.57
N LYS A 132 8.12 5.77 6.68
CA LYS A 132 8.06 4.93 7.88
C LYS A 132 7.29 3.64 7.59
N VAL A 133 6.11 3.75 7.00
CA VAL A 133 5.26 2.61 6.64
C VAL A 133 5.97 1.71 5.63
N GLY A 134 6.63 2.29 4.64
CA GLY A 134 7.48 1.56 3.69
C GLY A 134 8.65 0.84 4.37
N GLY A 135 9.20 1.40 5.47
CA GLY A 135 10.17 0.73 6.33
C GLY A 135 9.62 -0.57 6.92
N PHE A 136 8.44 -0.51 7.51
CA PHE A 136 7.78 -1.70 8.10
C PHE A 136 7.50 -2.78 7.05
N GLY A 137 7.05 -2.36 5.86
CA GLY A 137 6.85 -3.28 4.75
C GLY A 137 8.16 -3.97 4.32
N ARG A 138 9.26 -3.21 4.19
CA ARG A 138 10.57 -3.79 3.85
C ARG A 138 11.07 -4.77 4.90
N GLU A 139 10.83 -4.54 6.20
CA GLU A 139 11.13 -5.50 7.27
C GLU A 139 10.35 -6.81 7.08
N ALA A 140 9.14 -6.77 6.55
CA ALA A 140 8.29 -7.93 6.35
C ALA A 140 8.62 -8.71 5.06
N VAL A 141 9.30 -8.11 4.07
CA VAL A 141 9.63 -8.75 2.78
C VAL A 141 10.34 -10.11 2.93
N PRO A 142 11.31 -10.31 3.82
CA PRO A 142 11.93 -11.63 4.00
C PRO A 142 10.94 -12.73 4.40
N LEU A 143 9.92 -12.40 5.20
CA LEU A 143 8.86 -13.32 5.62
C LEU A 143 7.91 -13.60 4.44
N LEU A 144 7.52 -12.58 3.69
CA LEU A 144 6.69 -12.70 2.50
C LEU A 144 7.36 -13.62 1.45
N ARG A 145 8.67 -13.50 1.25
CA ARG A 145 9.44 -14.38 0.35
C ARG A 145 9.45 -15.84 0.78
N GLN A 146 9.29 -16.10 2.07
CA GLN A 146 9.17 -17.44 2.64
C GLN A 146 7.72 -17.94 2.68
N ASN A 147 6.76 -17.17 2.14
CA ASN A 147 5.32 -17.40 2.24
C ASN A 147 4.80 -17.40 3.70
N ASP A 148 5.57 -16.80 4.64
CA ASP A 148 5.09 -16.56 6.00
C ASP A 148 4.28 -15.27 6.06
N TYR A 149 3.07 -15.34 5.48
CA TYR A 149 2.11 -14.22 5.47
C TYR A 149 1.64 -13.86 6.87
N THR A 150 1.56 -14.87 7.76
CA THR A 150 1.22 -14.67 9.17
C THR A 150 2.25 -13.80 9.89
N GLY A 151 3.52 -14.18 9.82
CA GLY A 151 4.61 -13.42 10.42
C GLY A 151 4.73 -12.02 9.84
N ALA A 152 4.61 -11.88 8.52
CA ALA A 152 4.68 -10.60 7.83
C ALA A 152 3.57 -9.63 8.28
N LEU A 153 2.31 -10.10 8.29
CA LEU A 153 1.17 -9.28 8.70
C LEU A 153 1.20 -8.94 10.19
N LEU A 154 1.61 -9.87 11.05
CA LEU A 154 1.82 -9.60 12.47
C LEU A 154 2.88 -8.51 12.66
N LEU A 155 4.03 -8.61 11.99
CA LEU A 155 5.10 -7.61 12.08
C LEU A 155 4.61 -6.23 11.66
N ILE A 156 4.04 -6.07 10.47
CA ILE A 156 3.56 -4.77 9.98
C ILE A 156 2.50 -4.21 10.93
N THR A 157 1.53 -5.02 11.35
CA THR A 157 0.44 -4.59 12.24
C THR A 157 0.97 -4.14 13.59
N GLN A 158 1.93 -4.86 14.17
CA GLN A 158 2.55 -4.50 15.44
C GLN A 158 3.33 -3.18 15.35
N ARG A 159 4.08 -2.96 14.26
CA ARG A 159 4.80 -1.70 14.02
C ARG A 159 3.84 -0.52 13.91
N VAL A 160 2.78 -0.67 13.12
CA VAL A 160 1.74 0.34 12.96
C VAL A 160 1.04 0.61 14.30
N ALA A 161 0.61 -0.44 15.00
CA ALA A 161 -0.08 -0.33 16.29
C ALA A 161 0.79 0.36 17.35
N ALA A 162 2.10 0.06 17.41
CA ALA A 162 3.03 0.68 18.34
C ALA A 162 3.13 2.20 18.13
N VAL A 163 3.22 2.66 16.87
CA VAL A 163 3.27 4.10 16.55
C VAL A 163 1.96 4.79 16.92
N ILE A 164 0.82 4.16 16.64
CA ILE A 164 -0.50 4.71 16.98
C ILE A 164 -0.70 4.77 18.50
N ALA A 165 -0.22 3.77 19.24
CA ALA A 165 -0.30 3.73 20.69
C ALA A 165 0.56 4.81 21.34
N ASP A 166 1.79 5.02 20.85
CA ASP A 166 2.70 6.05 21.30
C ASP A 166 2.11 7.46 21.11
N ASP A 167 1.54 7.73 19.93
CA ASP A 167 0.84 9.00 19.65
C ASP A 167 -0.27 9.31 20.66
N GLN A 168 -1.05 8.29 21.03
CA GLN A 168 -2.14 8.44 22.01
C GLN A 168 -1.69 8.25 23.46
N ARG A 169 -0.41 7.95 23.69
CA ARG A 169 0.18 7.66 25.02
C ARG A 169 -0.56 6.55 25.77
N VAL A 170 -0.98 5.52 25.03
CA VAL A 170 -1.66 4.34 25.57
C VAL A 170 -0.77 3.12 25.51
N THR A 171 -0.91 2.21 26.47
CA THR A 171 -0.22 0.92 26.47
C THR A 171 -1.15 -0.14 25.89
N LEU A 172 -0.65 -0.90 24.91
CA LEU A 172 -1.33 -2.04 24.35
C LEU A 172 -0.79 -3.33 25.00
N GLU A 173 -1.68 -4.08 25.62
CA GLU A 173 -1.32 -5.33 26.31
C GLU A 173 -0.89 -6.41 25.33
N THR A 174 -1.51 -6.43 24.15
CA THR A 174 -1.18 -7.34 23.05
C THR A 174 0.23 -7.13 22.48
N LEU A 175 0.85 -5.96 22.72
CA LEU A 175 2.24 -5.68 22.38
C LEU A 175 3.21 -5.96 23.52
N SER A 176 2.72 -6.28 24.72
CA SER A 176 3.55 -6.58 25.88
C SER A 176 4.39 -7.84 25.61
N GLY A 177 5.72 -7.67 25.47
CA GLY A 177 6.67 -8.73 25.10
C GLY A 177 7.20 -8.66 23.66
N VAL A 178 6.69 -7.75 22.83
CA VAL A 178 7.30 -7.45 21.53
C VAL A 178 8.40 -6.40 21.77
N PRO A 179 9.65 -6.63 21.30
CA PRO A 179 10.70 -5.60 21.39
C PRO A 179 10.22 -4.32 20.72
N THR A 180 10.12 -3.23 21.47
CA THR A 180 9.87 -1.90 20.89
C THR A 180 10.92 -1.67 19.81
N PRO A 181 10.55 -1.20 18.60
CA PRO A 181 11.53 -0.78 17.61
C PRO A 181 12.48 0.19 18.31
N ALA A 182 13.80 -0.09 18.25
CA ALA A 182 14.76 0.93 18.60
C ALA A 182 14.39 2.19 17.80
N PRO A 183 14.40 3.38 18.43
CA PRO A 183 14.15 4.60 17.66
C PRO A 183 15.09 4.52 16.46
N GLU A 184 14.49 4.58 15.24
CA GLU A 184 15.28 4.68 14.02
C GLU A 184 16.27 5.81 14.30
N SER A 185 17.56 5.45 14.40
CA SER A 185 18.60 6.46 14.39
C SER A 185 18.32 7.26 13.12
N ASP A 186 17.96 8.50 13.29
CA ASP A 186 17.74 9.45 12.22
C ASP A 186 19.02 9.45 11.36
N ASN A 187 19.07 8.53 10.41
CA ASN A 187 20.07 8.50 9.36
C ASN A 187 19.74 9.62 8.37
N SER A 188 19.44 10.80 8.92
CA SER A 188 19.61 12.03 8.17
C SER A 188 21.02 11.94 7.58
N PRO A 189 21.18 12.03 6.25
CA PRO A 189 22.50 11.91 5.63
C PRO A 189 23.40 12.89 6.35
N ALA A 190 24.51 12.35 6.89
CA ALA A 190 25.50 13.11 7.65
C ALA A 190 25.72 14.48 6.96
N PRO A 191 26.02 15.56 7.70
CA PRO A 191 26.11 16.92 7.14
C PRO A 191 27.01 17.03 5.89
N PHE A 192 27.86 16.03 5.67
CA PHE A 192 28.64 15.87 4.45
C PHE A 192 27.80 15.66 3.17
N GLY A 193 26.63 15.02 3.23
CA GLY A 193 25.76 14.83 2.07
C GLY A 193 25.17 16.16 1.58
N ASN A 194 24.85 17.06 2.47
CA ASN A 194 24.41 18.42 2.13
C ASN A 194 25.56 19.26 1.57
N LEU A 195 26.77 19.10 2.09
CA LEU A 195 27.96 19.81 1.61
C LEU A 195 28.30 19.40 0.16
N VAL A 196 28.21 18.12 -0.16
CA VAL A 196 28.39 17.62 -1.54
C VAL A 196 27.29 18.14 -2.48
N ARG A 197 26.03 18.18 -2.05
CA ARG A 197 24.94 18.77 -2.84
C ARG A 197 25.14 20.27 -3.08
N VAL A 198 25.52 21.02 -2.05
CA VAL A 198 25.82 22.46 -2.16
C VAL A 198 27.02 22.68 -3.09
N LEU A 199 28.06 21.85 -3.02
CA LEU A 199 29.21 21.91 -3.90
C LEU A 199 28.84 21.64 -5.36
N ILE A 200 27.97 20.65 -5.62
CA ILE A 200 27.47 20.35 -6.97
C ILE A 200 26.63 21.54 -7.50
N PHE A 201 25.72 22.08 -6.69
CA PHE A 201 24.93 23.26 -7.05
C PHE A 201 25.84 24.50 -7.31
N ALA A 202 26.83 24.73 -6.46
CA ALA A 202 27.81 25.79 -6.65
C ALA A 202 28.58 25.62 -7.96
N LEU A 203 29.02 24.39 -8.28
CA LEU A 203 29.72 24.10 -9.53
C LEU A 203 28.84 24.43 -10.76
N PHE A 204 27.55 24.05 -10.72
CA PHE A 204 26.61 24.32 -11.81
C PHE A 204 26.28 25.79 -11.99
N ILE A 205 26.33 26.60 -10.93
CA ILE A 205 26.09 28.05 -10.98
C ILE A 205 27.37 28.82 -11.35
N PHE A 206 28.50 28.45 -10.74
CA PHE A 206 29.75 29.19 -10.94
C PHE A 206 30.45 28.86 -12.26
N PHE A 207 30.32 27.64 -12.79
CA PHE A 207 30.97 27.25 -14.04
C PHE A 207 30.50 28.08 -15.25
N PRO A 208 29.18 28.27 -15.51
CA PRO A 208 28.74 29.16 -16.57
C PRO A 208 29.01 30.62 -16.29
N LEU A 209 29.01 31.05 -15.02
CA LEU A 209 29.34 32.42 -14.63
C LEU A 209 30.81 32.77 -14.90
N ILE A 210 31.72 31.85 -14.54
CA ILE A 210 33.15 31.98 -14.84
C ILE A 210 33.37 31.98 -16.35
N GLY A 211 32.72 31.12 -17.11
CA GLY A 211 32.77 31.12 -18.58
C GLY A 211 32.27 32.44 -19.20
N PHE A 212 31.21 33.00 -18.62
CA PHE A 212 30.69 34.31 -19.03
C PHE A 212 31.68 35.45 -18.72
N LEU A 213 32.27 35.47 -17.52
CA LEU A 213 33.26 36.45 -17.12
C LEU A 213 34.56 36.36 -17.96
N LEU A 214 35.06 35.15 -18.22
CA LEU A 214 36.20 34.93 -19.10
C LEU A 214 35.92 35.42 -20.51
N ARG A 215 34.70 35.25 -21.02
CA ARG A 215 34.27 35.74 -22.32
C ARG A 215 34.22 37.28 -22.37
N LEU A 216 33.88 37.91 -21.25
CA LEU A 216 33.81 39.37 -21.11
C LEU A 216 35.22 40.00 -21.03
N PHE A 217 36.16 39.33 -20.34
CA PHE A 217 37.53 39.82 -20.15
C PHE A 217 38.49 39.46 -21.29
N PHE A 218 38.32 38.31 -21.93
CA PHE A 218 39.24 37.83 -22.97
C PHE A 218 38.71 37.96 -24.40
N GLY A 219 37.58 38.62 -24.61
CA GLY A 219 37.15 39.15 -25.92
C GLY A 219 37.13 38.15 -27.08
N PHE A 220 36.77 36.86 -26.87
CA PHE A 220 36.60 35.92 -27.97
C PHE A 220 35.28 36.22 -28.71
N GLY A 221 35.34 37.12 -29.66
CA GLY A 221 34.30 37.39 -30.62
C GLY A 221 34.25 36.29 -31.67
N GLY A 222 33.23 35.45 -31.62
CA GLY A 222 32.85 34.54 -32.70
C GLY A 222 31.50 34.97 -33.30
N PRO A 223 31.32 34.91 -34.63
CA PRO A 223 30.18 35.55 -35.32
C PRO A 223 28.86 34.87 -35.03
N ALA A 224 27.91 35.72 -34.73
CA ALA A 224 26.50 35.36 -34.60
C ALA A 224 25.94 34.78 -35.92
N ARG A 225 25.53 33.53 -35.92
CA ARG A 225 24.64 32.98 -36.94
C ARG A 225 23.22 32.94 -36.38
N SER A 226 22.46 33.89 -36.83
CA SER A 226 21.02 33.97 -36.79
C SER A 226 20.39 32.71 -37.42
N ARG A 227 19.54 31.98 -36.67
CA ARG A 227 18.51 31.15 -37.25
C ARG A 227 17.19 31.36 -36.49
N ARG A 228 16.30 31.95 -37.22
CA ARG A 228 14.87 32.16 -37.01
C ARG A 228 14.11 30.81 -36.97
N GLY A 229 13.09 30.72 -36.15
CA GLY A 229 12.04 29.70 -36.15
C GLY A 229 11.69 29.37 -34.70
N GLY A 230 10.63 29.79 -34.09
CA GLY A 230 9.24 29.71 -34.50
C GLY A 230 8.63 28.50 -33.86
N GLY A 231 7.85 28.66 -32.75
CA GLY A 231 7.11 27.55 -32.17
C GLY A 231 6.61 27.83 -30.74
N MET A 232 5.57 28.64 -30.67
CA MET A 232 4.77 28.89 -29.47
C MET A 232 3.85 27.68 -29.25
N TRP A 233 3.92 27.04 -28.09
CA TRP A 233 2.86 26.14 -27.62
C TRP A 233 2.46 26.55 -26.21
N MET A 234 1.35 27.19 -26.17
CA MET A 234 0.53 27.50 -25.00
C MET A 234 -0.39 26.29 -24.77
N GLY A 235 -0.37 25.69 -23.59
CA GLY A 235 -1.29 24.65 -23.16
C GLY A 235 -1.72 24.93 -21.72
N GLY A 236 -2.95 25.37 -21.59
CA GLY A 236 -3.54 25.91 -20.39
C GLY A 236 -3.97 24.85 -19.35
N PRO A 237 -4.42 25.33 -18.18
CA PRO A 237 -4.75 24.52 -17.03
C PRO A 237 -6.14 23.90 -17.15
N TRP A 238 -6.26 22.62 -16.85
CA TRP A 238 -7.55 21.95 -16.69
C TRP A 238 -7.99 22.01 -15.23
N TYR A 239 -8.94 22.87 -15.01
CA TYR A 239 -9.87 22.86 -13.87
C TYR A 239 -11.02 21.88 -14.19
N GLY A 240 -11.43 21.13 -13.20
CA GLY A 240 -12.70 20.40 -13.21
C GLY A 240 -12.57 19.17 -12.34
N GLY A 241 -13.40 18.92 -11.39
CA GLY A 241 -14.70 19.36 -10.99
C GLY A 241 -15.15 18.41 -9.91
N SER A 242 -15.63 18.96 -8.83
CA SER A 242 -16.29 18.29 -7.74
C SER A 242 -17.49 17.46 -8.18
N SER A 243 -17.70 16.30 -7.59
CA SER A 243 -19.05 15.75 -7.45
C SER A 243 -19.25 15.16 -6.06
N MET A 244 -20.17 15.78 -5.38
CA MET A 244 -20.88 15.36 -4.18
C MET A 244 -21.73 14.12 -4.47
N GLY A 245 -21.85 13.26 -3.46
CA GLY A 245 -22.91 12.27 -3.33
C GLY A 245 -22.52 11.37 -2.19
N GLY A 246 -23.13 11.36 -1.07
CA GLY A 246 -24.50 11.21 -0.72
C GLY A 246 -24.67 9.93 0.08
N GLY A 247 -24.72 10.05 1.41
CA GLY A 247 -25.53 9.41 2.41
C GLY A 247 -25.90 7.93 2.28
N GLY A 248 -25.54 7.19 3.34
CA GLY A 248 -26.10 5.86 3.61
C GLY A 248 -25.77 5.45 5.01
N SER A 249 -26.56 5.94 5.98
CA SER A 249 -26.57 5.49 7.36
C SER A 249 -27.20 4.10 7.43
N TRP A 250 -26.47 3.09 7.95
CA TRP A 250 -27.07 1.87 8.46
C TRP A 250 -26.56 1.67 9.89
N GLY A 251 -27.46 1.97 10.80
CA GLY A 251 -27.31 1.60 12.20
C GLY A 251 -27.73 0.13 12.38
N GLY A 252 -27.05 -0.57 13.28
CA GLY A 252 -27.43 -1.92 13.69
C GLY A 252 -26.54 -2.34 14.85
N GLY A 253 -27.17 -2.47 16.04
CA GLY A 253 -26.55 -2.57 17.32
C GLY A 253 -26.09 -3.95 17.76
N GLY A 254 -25.27 -3.95 18.80
CA GLY A 254 -25.36 -4.81 19.98
C GLY A 254 -24.64 -6.15 19.92
N GLY A 255 -23.53 -6.22 20.63
CA GLY A 255 -22.80 -7.43 20.98
C GLY A 255 -21.32 -7.24 20.77
N GLY A 256 -20.45 -7.52 21.75
CA GLY A 256 -19.02 -7.25 21.76
C GLY A 256 -18.20 -7.80 20.58
N GLY A 257 -18.60 -7.53 19.37
CA GLY A 257 -17.99 -7.86 18.09
C GLY A 257 -17.68 -6.61 17.29
N PHE A 258 -16.94 -6.77 16.23
CA PHE A 258 -16.60 -5.73 15.27
C PHE A 258 -17.86 -4.98 14.81
N GLY A 259 -17.97 -3.71 15.17
CA GLY A 259 -19.12 -2.84 14.90
C GLY A 259 -19.14 -2.24 13.49
N GLY A 260 -18.24 -2.68 12.62
CA GLY A 260 -17.99 -2.06 11.30
C GLY A 260 -16.94 -0.95 11.37
N PHE A 261 -16.45 -0.56 10.21
CA PHE A 261 -15.55 0.61 10.10
C PHE A 261 -16.36 1.90 10.15
N GLY A 262 -15.76 2.96 10.69
CA GLY A 262 -16.44 4.19 11.07
C GLY A 262 -16.66 5.22 9.96
N GLY A 263 -16.15 4.99 8.75
CA GLY A 263 -16.29 5.93 7.61
C GLY A 263 -15.17 6.97 7.52
N GLY A 264 -13.93 6.55 7.79
CA GLY A 264 -12.73 7.37 7.59
C GLY A 264 -12.41 7.64 6.12
N SER A 265 -11.65 8.71 5.85
CA SER A 265 -11.22 9.14 4.53
C SER A 265 -9.72 8.90 4.33
N PHE A 266 -9.33 8.66 3.06
CA PHE A 266 -7.96 8.42 2.65
C PHE A 266 -7.53 9.41 1.58
N GLY A 267 -6.25 9.81 1.57
CA GLY A 267 -5.67 10.77 0.65
C GLY A 267 -4.70 10.20 -0.38
N GLY A 268 -4.61 8.89 -0.42
CA GLY A 268 -3.61 8.24 -1.28
C GLY A 268 -2.23 8.08 -0.61
N GLY A 269 -2.07 8.52 0.65
CA GLY A 269 -0.87 8.23 1.45
C GLY A 269 -0.76 6.75 1.76
N GLY A 270 0.47 6.23 1.73
CA GLY A 270 0.73 4.82 1.99
C GLY A 270 2.02 4.34 1.32
N ALA A 271 2.40 3.12 1.63
CA ALA A 271 3.57 2.52 1.02
C ALA A 271 3.44 1.01 0.90
N GLY A 272 4.10 0.46 -0.09
CA GLY A 272 4.12 -0.95 -0.35
C GLY A 272 5.22 -1.37 -1.30
N GLY A 273 5.07 -2.53 -1.89
CA GLY A 273 6.03 -3.06 -2.83
C GLY A 273 5.69 -4.47 -3.29
N SER A 274 6.67 -5.10 -3.88
CA SER A 274 6.65 -6.50 -4.31
C SER A 274 7.79 -7.28 -3.66
N TRP A 275 7.66 -8.61 -3.61
CA TRP A 275 8.68 -9.50 -3.07
C TRP A 275 9.00 -10.68 -4.00
#